data_3023887609033b5352bf89308d9e8170
#
_entry.id   3023887609033b5352bf89308d9e8170
#
_cell.length_a   1.000
_cell.length_b   1.000
_cell.length_c   1.000
_cell.angle_alpha   90.00
_cell.angle_beta   90.00
_cell.angle_gamma   90.00
#
_symmetry.space_group_name_H-M   'P 1'
#
loop_
_entity.id
_entity.type
_entity.pdbx_description
1 polymer ?
#
loop_
_entity_poly.entity_id
_entity_poly.type
_entity_poly.pdbx_seq_one_letter_code
_entity_poly.pdbx_strand_id
1 'polypeptide(L)'
;MPAIFVHGVPDTHHVWDALRPHLSRDDVTAVDLPGFSSPVPDGWSATKEEYADWLIAEVEKAGEPVDIVGHDWGALLTTRLVSVRPDLVRSWAIGGGAIDEEVVWHDMARSWQTPGVGEQVMQAMSGAALEAGMTAAGVPAEHSGVTASNVDDTMKDCILKLYRSATEVFKEWQPDSENIDRPGLMIWGGKDPYMPIDFAHKMAERTGARLLVFEDSSHWWPLEKPAESASALAEFWASV
;
A
#
# COMPACT_ATOMS: atom_id res chain seq x y z
N MET A 1 8.00 18.58 9.05
CA MET A 1 8.44 17.32 8.40
C MET A 1 7.29 16.82 7.56
N PRO A 2 7.46 16.65 6.25
CA PRO A 2 6.36 16.32 5.34
C PRO A 2 5.82 14.91 5.57
N ALA A 3 4.58 14.66 5.13
CA ALA A 3 4.00 13.33 5.10
C ALA A 3 3.85 12.86 3.65
N ILE A 4 4.24 11.60 3.39
CA ILE A 4 4.15 10.96 2.08
C ILE A 4 3.19 9.78 2.19
N PHE A 5 2.20 9.74 1.29
CA PHE A 5 1.19 8.70 1.22
C PHE A 5 1.40 7.85 -0.02
N VAL A 6 1.46 6.53 0.16
CA VAL A 6 1.80 5.55 -0.87
C VAL A 6 0.64 4.57 -1.02
N HIS A 7 0.04 4.57 -2.22
CA HIS A 7 -1.07 3.67 -2.56
C HIS A 7 -0.60 2.23 -2.86
N GLY A 8 -1.55 1.34 -3.06
CA GLY A 8 -1.32 -0.03 -3.50
C GLY A 8 -1.90 -0.36 -4.87
N VAL A 9 -2.23 -1.63 -5.08
CA VAL A 9 -2.69 -2.19 -6.35
C VAL A 9 -4.18 -2.56 -6.27
N PRO A 10 -4.99 -2.17 -7.26
CA PRO A 10 -4.72 -1.39 -8.46
C PRO A 10 -5.03 0.11 -8.31
N ASP A 11 -4.76 0.67 -7.15
CA ASP A 11 -5.11 2.04 -6.82
C ASP A 11 -4.10 3.07 -7.39
N THR A 12 -4.38 4.33 -7.12
CA THR A 12 -3.54 5.50 -7.37
C THR A 12 -3.61 6.40 -6.13
N HIS A 13 -3.00 7.61 -6.17
CA HIS A 13 -3.15 8.59 -5.10
C HIS A 13 -4.61 8.86 -4.70
N HIS A 14 -5.57 8.56 -5.58
CA HIS A 14 -7.01 8.76 -5.33
C HIS A 14 -7.56 7.94 -4.16
N VAL A 15 -6.90 6.85 -3.75
CA VAL A 15 -7.29 6.09 -2.54
C VAL A 15 -7.26 6.96 -1.27
N TRP A 16 -6.51 8.05 -1.31
CA TRP A 16 -6.35 9.00 -0.21
C TRP A 16 -7.27 10.22 -0.26
N ASP A 17 -8.02 10.41 -1.35
CA ASP A 17 -8.83 11.63 -1.57
C ASP A 17 -9.95 11.79 -0.53
N ALA A 18 -10.54 10.69 -0.05
CA ALA A 18 -11.53 10.74 1.01
C ALA A 18 -10.92 11.08 2.38
N LEU A 19 -9.69 10.63 2.66
CA LEU A 19 -9.01 10.80 3.94
C LEU A 19 -8.36 12.18 4.08
N ARG A 20 -7.70 12.68 3.03
CA ARG A 20 -6.91 13.91 3.05
C ARG A 20 -7.64 15.16 3.57
N PRO A 21 -8.93 15.40 3.24
CA PRO A 21 -9.67 16.54 3.75
C PRO A 21 -9.88 16.54 5.28
N HIS A 22 -9.72 15.40 5.93
CA HIS A 22 -9.85 15.25 7.39
C HIS A 22 -8.53 15.44 8.14
N LEU A 23 -7.40 15.52 7.42
CA LEU A 23 -6.11 15.76 8.06
C LEU A 23 -5.99 17.20 8.56
N SER A 24 -5.34 17.37 9.71
CA SER A 24 -5.08 18.68 10.32
C SER A 24 -3.78 19.34 9.82
N ARG A 25 -3.13 18.77 8.79
CA ARG A 25 -1.87 19.23 8.20
C ARG A 25 -2.03 19.35 6.69
N ASP A 26 -1.27 20.27 6.08
CA ASP A 26 -1.29 20.59 4.65
C ASP A 26 0.00 20.16 3.90
N ASP A 27 1.04 19.76 4.64
CA ASP A 27 2.32 19.27 4.10
C ASP A 27 2.27 17.77 3.73
N VAL A 28 1.20 17.36 3.03
CA VAL A 28 0.92 15.98 2.64
C VAL A 28 1.03 15.82 1.12
N THR A 29 1.88 14.88 0.69
CA THR A 29 2.00 14.45 -0.70
C THR A 29 1.51 13.01 -0.85
N ALA A 30 0.51 12.77 -1.69
CA ALA A 30 0.14 11.44 -2.12
C ALA A 30 0.79 11.17 -3.47
N VAL A 31 1.67 10.18 -3.52
CA VAL A 31 2.45 9.85 -4.72
C VAL A 31 1.75 8.80 -5.56
N ASP A 32 1.95 8.83 -6.87
CA ASP A 32 1.60 7.74 -7.79
C ASP A 32 2.84 6.92 -8.09
N LEU A 33 2.77 5.62 -7.88
CA LEU A 33 3.82 4.69 -8.26
C LEU A 33 4.02 4.69 -9.79
N PRO A 34 5.25 4.48 -10.31
CA PRO A 34 5.49 4.39 -11.74
C PRO A 34 4.56 3.39 -12.44
N GLY A 35 3.86 3.83 -13.47
CA GLY A 35 2.87 3.03 -14.19
C GLY A 35 1.46 3.03 -13.59
N PHE A 36 1.25 3.71 -12.46
CA PHE A 36 -0.06 3.88 -11.81
C PHE A 36 -0.46 5.36 -11.92
N SER A 37 -1.09 5.72 -13.02
CA SER A 37 -1.40 7.12 -13.40
C SER A 37 -0.20 8.06 -13.48
N SER A 38 1.02 7.51 -13.48
CA SER A 38 2.26 8.25 -13.63
C SER A 38 3.17 7.59 -14.69
N PRO A 39 4.07 8.36 -15.32
CA PRO A 39 4.99 7.81 -16.30
C PRO A 39 5.91 6.75 -15.69
N VAL A 40 6.27 5.73 -16.48
CA VAL A 40 7.32 4.80 -16.13
C VAL A 40 8.68 5.37 -16.52
N PRO A 41 9.73 5.22 -15.69
CA PRO A 41 11.09 5.59 -16.06
C PRO A 41 11.61 4.77 -17.25
N ASP A 42 12.57 5.33 -18.00
CA ASP A 42 13.25 4.60 -19.07
C ASP A 42 13.93 3.34 -18.53
N GLY A 43 13.71 2.20 -19.19
CA GLY A 43 14.27 0.91 -18.79
C GLY A 43 13.58 0.27 -17.59
N TRP A 44 12.44 0.78 -17.16
CA TRP A 44 11.67 0.29 -16.01
C TRP A 44 11.20 -1.16 -16.19
N SER A 45 11.58 -2.04 -15.29
CA SER A 45 11.19 -3.45 -15.29
C SER A 45 9.99 -3.74 -14.36
N ALA A 46 9.55 -2.77 -13.57
CA ALA A 46 8.45 -2.85 -12.61
C ALA A 46 8.60 -3.99 -11.59
N THR A 47 9.84 -4.27 -11.16
CA THR A 47 10.10 -5.24 -10.10
C THR A 47 9.88 -4.62 -8.71
N LYS A 48 9.65 -5.47 -7.69
CA LYS A 48 9.49 -5.01 -6.32
C LYS A 48 10.69 -4.21 -5.80
N GLU A 49 11.90 -4.56 -6.26
CA GLU A 49 13.12 -3.85 -5.93
C GLU A 49 13.13 -2.45 -6.53
N GLU A 50 12.78 -2.33 -7.83
CA GLU A 50 12.73 -1.02 -8.49
C GLU A 50 11.67 -0.10 -7.85
N TYR A 51 10.51 -0.62 -7.46
CA TYR A 51 9.52 0.17 -6.70
C TYR A 51 10.04 0.58 -5.33
N ALA A 52 10.74 -0.29 -4.62
CA ALA A 52 11.36 0.06 -3.34
C ALA A 52 12.44 1.13 -3.51
N ASP A 53 13.34 0.97 -4.48
CA ASP A 53 14.38 1.95 -4.79
C ASP A 53 13.80 3.29 -5.25
N TRP A 54 12.74 3.26 -6.06
CA TRP A 54 12.03 4.47 -6.48
C TRP A 54 11.42 5.21 -5.28
N LEU A 55 10.76 4.49 -4.36
CA LEU A 55 10.18 5.11 -3.16
C LEU A 55 11.25 5.73 -2.27
N ILE A 56 12.40 5.05 -2.10
CA ILE A 56 13.55 5.60 -1.37
C ILE A 56 13.99 6.93 -2.01
N ALA A 57 14.19 6.93 -3.33
CA ALA A 57 14.60 8.13 -4.06
C ALA A 57 13.55 9.26 -4.01
N GLU A 58 12.26 8.92 -3.97
CA GLU A 58 11.17 9.89 -3.82
C GLU A 58 11.18 10.54 -2.43
N VAL A 59 11.36 9.72 -1.38
CA VAL A 59 11.45 10.21 0.01
C VAL A 59 12.71 11.06 0.22
N GLU A 60 13.83 10.70 -0.38
CA GLU A 60 15.08 11.50 -0.28
C GLU A 60 14.92 12.94 -0.80
N LYS A 61 14.01 13.19 -1.73
CA LYS A 61 13.72 14.55 -2.25
C LYS A 61 13.18 15.51 -1.19
N ALA A 62 12.61 14.98 -0.11
CA ALA A 62 12.14 15.79 1.00
C ALA A 62 13.28 16.52 1.73
N GLY A 63 14.50 15.99 1.70
CA GLY A 63 15.69 16.56 2.33
C GLY A 63 15.68 16.50 3.88
N GLU A 64 14.66 15.90 4.46
CA GLU A 64 14.50 15.68 5.91
C GLU A 64 13.68 14.40 6.15
N PRO A 65 13.74 13.78 7.33
CA PRO A 65 12.92 12.61 7.64
C PRO A 65 11.42 12.89 7.50
N VAL A 66 10.67 11.93 6.94
CA VAL A 66 9.24 12.07 6.65
C VAL A 66 8.38 11.22 7.58
N ASP A 67 7.10 11.57 7.65
CA ASP A 67 6.05 10.64 8.05
C ASP A 67 5.56 9.90 6.81
N ILE A 68 5.63 8.56 6.81
CA ILE A 68 5.19 7.80 5.64
C ILE A 68 3.96 6.96 5.95
N VAL A 69 2.99 6.96 5.03
CA VAL A 69 1.75 6.19 5.17
C VAL A 69 1.55 5.32 3.94
N GLY A 70 1.43 4.01 4.13
CA GLY A 70 1.28 3.04 3.05
C GLY A 70 0.01 2.21 3.15
N HIS A 71 -0.61 1.92 2.01
CA HIS A 71 -1.75 1.03 1.90
C HIS A 71 -1.45 -0.09 0.89
N ASP A 72 -1.83 -1.34 1.21
CA ASP A 72 -1.63 -2.52 0.35
C ASP A 72 -0.15 -2.66 -0.09
N TRP A 73 0.19 -2.62 -1.38
CA TRP A 73 1.58 -2.59 -1.84
C TRP A 73 2.36 -1.40 -1.28
N GLY A 74 1.72 -0.26 -1.12
CA GLY A 74 2.34 0.88 -0.43
C GLY A 74 2.74 0.56 1.01
N ALA A 75 2.03 -0.33 1.70
CA ALA A 75 2.41 -0.82 3.02
C ALA A 75 3.66 -1.70 2.98
N LEU A 76 3.76 -2.62 2.00
CA LEU A 76 4.96 -3.45 1.81
C LEU A 76 6.18 -2.60 1.48
N LEU A 77 6.04 -1.63 0.56
CA LEU A 77 7.11 -0.70 0.18
C LEU A 77 7.52 0.21 1.34
N THR A 78 6.56 0.70 2.12
CA THR A 78 6.83 1.48 3.35
C THR A 78 7.61 0.66 4.36
N THR A 79 7.20 -0.58 4.59
CA THR A 79 7.92 -1.52 5.48
C THR A 79 9.35 -1.73 4.98
N ARG A 80 9.53 -1.94 3.67
CA ARG A 80 10.87 -2.08 3.08
C ARG A 80 11.72 -0.83 3.28
N LEU A 81 11.18 0.35 2.99
CA LEU A 81 11.87 1.63 3.18
C LEU A 81 12.34 1.79 4.64
N VAL A 82 11.43 1.64 5.61
CA VAL A 82 11.76 1.87 7.03
C VAL A 82 12.76 0.85 7.55
N SER A 83 12.77 -0.37 6.99
CA SER A 83 13.72 -1.44 7.36
C SER A 83 15.15 -1.14 6.90
N VAL A 84 15.32 -0.57 5.69
CA VAL A 84 16.64 -0.40 5.07
C VAL A 84 17.16 1.03 5.12
N ARG A 85 16.27 2.03 5.28
CA ARG A 85 16.59 3.46 5.36
C ARG A 85 15.83 4.16 6.50
N PRO A 86 15.98 3.69 7.76
CA PRO A 86 15.32 4.31 8.92
C PRO A 86 15.71 5.78 9.11
N ASP A 87 16.86 6.19 8.58
CA ASP A 87 17.34 7.57 8.58
C ASP A 87 16.42 8.55 7.83
N LEU A 88 15.66 8.07 6.86
CA LEU A 88 14.70 8.86 6.08
C LEU A 88 13.31 8.98 6.71
N VAL A 89 13.04 8.23 7.80
CA VAL A 89 11.69 8.07 8.35
C VAL A 89 11.65 8.58 9.80
N ARG A 90 10.74 9.50 10.09
CA ARG A 90 10.39 9.91 11.45
C ARG A 90 9.42 8.92 12.08
N SER A 91 8.34 8.64 11.35
CA SER A 91 7.32 7.66 11.74
C SER A 91 6.69 7.01 10.50
N TRP A 92 6.12 5.83 10.70
CA TRP A 92 5.45 5.10 9.62
C TRP A 92 4.05 4.65 10.05
N ALA A 93 3.13 4.64 9.08
CA ALA A 93 1.81 4.04 9.25
C ALA A 93 1.49 3.15 8.05
N ILE A 94 0.91 1.98 8.28
CA ILE A 94 0.55 1.04 7.21
C ILE A 94 -0.80 0.38 7.47
N GLY A 95 -1.40 -0.15 6.40
CA GLY A 95 -2.54 -1.04 6.51
C GLY A 95 -2.82 -1.81 5.22
N GLY A 96 -3.44 -2.97 5.33
CA GLY A 96 -3.73 -3.84 4.19
C GLY A 96 -2.51 -4.58 3.61
N GLY A 97 -1.34 -4.46 4.24
CA GLY A 97 -0.12 -5.17 3.84
C GLY A 97 0.83 -5.35 5.03
N ALA A 98 1.28 -6.57 5.27
CA ALA A 98 2.25 -6.91 6.31
C ALA A 98 3.35 -7.81 5.74
N ILE A 99 4.58 -7.68 6.25
CA ILE A 99 5.67 -8.59 5.93
C ILE A 99 5.76 -9.67 7.01
N ASP A 100 5.46 -10.91 6.63
CA ASP A 100 5.59 -12.08 7.48
C ASP A 100 5.77 -13.33 6.59
N GLU A 101 6.75 -14.19 6.88
CA GLU A 101 7.09 -15.33 6.03
C GLU A 101 5.98 -16.39 5.90
N GLU A 102 5.00 -16.36 6.80
CA GLU A 102 3.85 -17.25 6.74
C GLU A 102 2.72 -16.73 5.84
N VAL A 103 2.83 -15.48 5.34
CA VAL A 103 1.84 -14.92 4.41
C VAL A 103 1.84 -15.70 3.12
N VAL A 104 0.65 -16.11 2.72
CA VAL A 104 0.42 -16.77 1.42
C VAL A 104 -0.38 -15.81 0.54
N TRP A 105 0.13 -15.54 -0.65
CA TRP A 105 -0.57 -14.72 -1.62
C TRP A 105 -2.00 -15.21 -1.88
N HIS A 106 -2.97 -14.31 -1.88
CA HIS A 106 -4.36 -14.59 -2.22
C HIS A 106 -4.52 -15.05 -3.69
N ASP A 107 -5.64 -15.65 -4.04
CA ASP A 107 -5.86 -16.30 -5.34
C ASP A 107 -5.67 -15.36 -6.54
N MET A 108 -6.10 -14.11 -6.43
CA MET A 108 -5.92 -13.11 -7.49
C MET A 108 -4.43 -12.82 -7.71
N ALA A 109 -3.65 -12.61 -6.65
CA ALA A 109 -2.22 -12.40 -6.73
C ALA A 109 -1.51 -13.59 -7.39
N ARG A 110 -1.85 -14.82 -6.99
CA ARG A 110 -1.31 -16.04 -7.61
C ARG A 110 -1.68 -16.16 -9.10
N SER A 111 -2.86 -15.69 -9.48
CA SER A 111 -3.24 -15.63 -10.89
C SER A 111 -2.35 -14.67 -11.66
N TRP A 112 -2.07 -13.46 -11.12
CA TRP A 112 -1.16 -12.48 -11.73
C TRP A 112 0.28 -12.98 -11.81
N GLN A 113 0.74 -13.74 -10.83
CA GLN A 113 2.07 -14.36 -10.84
C GLN A 113 2.22 -15.43 -11.91
N THR A 114 1.12 -16.05 -12.37
CA THR A 114 1.14 -17.16 -13.30
C THR A 114 1.14 -16.66 -14.75
N PRO A 115 2.25 -16.87 -15.54
CA PRO A 115 2.27 -16.48 -16.95
C PRO A 115 1.14 -17.09 -17.77
N GLY A 116 0.52 -16.32 -18.65
CA GLY A 116 -0.64 -16.70 -19.45
C GLY A 116 -1.97 -16.54 -18.71
N VAL A 117 -2.05 -16.94 -17.44
CA VAL A 117 -3.26 -16.72 -16.61
C VAL A 117 -3.39 -15.25 -16.24
N GLY A 118 -2.31 -14.63 -15.79
CA GLY A 118 -2.31 -13.20 -15.42
C GLY A 118 -2.75 -12.31 -16.57
N GLU A 119 -2.25 -12.55 -17.79
CA GLU A 119 -2.65 -11.81 -18.98
C GLU A 119 -4.16 -11.96 -19.29
N GLN A 120 -4.71 -13.17 -19.13
CA GLN A 120 -6.15 -13.41 -19.32
C GLN A 120 -6.99 -12.65 -18.28
N VAL A 121 -6.56 -12.65 -17.01
CA VAL A 121 -7.22 -11.88 -15.94
C VAL A 121 -7.18 -10.40 -16.26
N MET A 122 -6.02 -9.86 -16.66
CA MET A 122 -5.85 -8.45 -17.00
C MET A 122 -6.70 -8.01 -18.20
N GLN A 123 -6.91 -8.90 -19.20
CA GLN A 123 -7.82 -8.61 -20.31
C GLN A 123 -9.28 -8.45 -19.84
N ALA A 124 -9.70 -9.19 -18.82
CA ALA A 124 -11.03 -9.08 -18.26
C ALA A 124 -11.21 -7.83 -17.36
N MET A 125 -10.10 -7.27 -16.83
CA MET A 125 -10.11 -6.08 -15.99
C MET A 125 -10.25 -4.80 -16.84
N SER A 126 -11.48 -4.45 -17.20
CA SER A 126 -11.77 -3.24 -18.00
C SER A 126 -13.19 -2.73 -17.81
N GLY A 127 -13.35 -1.39 -17.89
CA GLY A 127 -14.65 -0.71 -17.93
C GLY A 127 -15.59 -1.12 -16.79
N ALA A 128 -16.89 -1.25 -17.10
CA ALA A 128 -17.93 -1.55 -16.12
C ALA A 128 -17.74 -2.90 -15.40
N ALA A 129 -17.08 -3.87 -16.04
CA ALA A 129 -16.78 -5.16 -15.39
C ALA A 129 -15.74 -5.00 -14.28
N LEU A 130 -14.74 -4.15 -14.51
CA LEU A 130 -13.74 -3.83 -13.47
C LEU A 130 -14.37 -3.05 -12.33
N GLU A 131 -15.16 -2.00 -12.61
CA GLU A 131 -15.88 -1.22 -11.60
C GLU A 131 -16.77 -2.11 -10.71
N ALA A 132 -17.57 -3.00 -11.33
CA ALA A 132 -18.38 -3.96 -10.59
C ALA A 132 -17.52 -4.94 -9.76
N GLY A 133 -16.38 -5.37 -10.31
CA GLY A 133 -15.41 -6.22 -9.61
C GLY A 133 -14.80 -5.53 -8.39
N MET A 134 -14.41 -4.27 -8.51
CA MET A 134 -13.86 -3.47 -7.40
C MET A 134 -14.91 -3.27 -6.29
N THR A 135 -16.16 -2.96 -6.66
CA THR A 135 -17.27 -2.87 -5.68
C THR A 135 -17.49 -4.21 -4.97
N ALA A 136 -17.49 -5.31 -5.71
CA ALA A 136 -17.63 -6.65 -5.13
C ALA A 136 -16.43 -7.05 -4.24
N ALA A 137 -15.26 -6.51 -4.51
CA ALA A 137 -14.05 -6.70 -3.71
C ALA A 137 -14.03 -5.86 -2.41
N GLY A 138 -14.96 -4.91 -2.25
CA GLY A 138 -15.09 -4.10 -1.04
C GLY A 138 -14.73 -2.62 -1.20
N VAL A 139 -14.35 -2.17 -2.40
CA VAL A 139 -14.19 -0.73 -2.66
C VAL A 139 -15.55 -0.06 -2.56
N PRO A 140 -15.72 1.03 -1.79
CA PRO A 140 -16.98 1.78 -1.75
C PRO A 140 -17.43 2.19 -3.16
N ALA A 141 -18.73 2.03 -3.46
CA ALA A 141 -19.26 2.16 -4.82
C ALA A 141 -18.96 3.52 -5.47
N GLU A 142 -18.93 4.59 -4.67
CA GLU A 142 -18.57 5.95 -5.11
C GLU A 142 -17.09 6.10 -5.53
N HIS A 143 -16.22 5.18 -5.11
CA HIS A 143 -14.79 5.18 -5.45
C HIS A 143 -14.43 4.15 -6.53
N SER A 144 -15.24 3.09 -6.71
CA SER A 144 -14.95 2.01 -7.65
C SER A 144 -14.78 2.48 -9.08
N GLY A 145 -15.57 3.47 -9.51
CA GLY A 145 -15.47 4.07 -10.85
C GLY A 145 -14.16 4.85 -11.05
N VAL A 146 -13.66 5.52 -10.00
CA VAL A 146 -12.37 6.23 -10.04
C VAL A 146 -11.24 5.22 -10.20
N THR A 147 -11.17 4.19 -9.36
CA THR A 147 -10.17 3.13 -9.46
C THR A 147 -10.22 2.47 -10.85
N ALA A 148 -11.42 2.06 -11.32
CA ALA A 148 -11.56 1.40 -12.62
C ALA A 148 -11.14 2.28 -13.81
N SER A 149 -11.33 3.59 -13.75
CA SER A 149 -10.97 4.52 -14.82
C SER A 149 -9.46 4.75 -14.95
N ASN A 150 -8.70 4.48 -13.89
CA ASN A 150 -7.25 4.64 -13.87
C ASN A 150 -6.49 3.37 -14.30
N VAL A 151 -7.16 2.21 -14.40
CA VAL A 151 -6.52 0.95 -14.79
C VAL A 151 -6.38 0.90 -16.31
N ASP A 152 -5.22 1.31 -16.81
CA ASP A 152 -4.83 1.22 -18.21
C ASP A 152 -3.91 0.02 -18.50
N ASP A 153 -3.49 -0.13 -19.75
CA ASP A 153 -2.63 -1.25 -20.15
C ASP A 153 -1.21 -1.15 -19.55
N THR A 154 -0.73 0.07 -19.26
CA THR A 154 0.57 0.29 -18.58
C THR A 154 0.49 -0.22 -17.14
N MET A 155 -0.55 0.16 -16.41
CA MET A 155 -0.77 -0.31 -15.04
C MET A 155 -0.90 -1.84 -14.99
N LYS A 156 -1.66 -2.44 -15.91
CA LYS A 156 -1.81 -3.90 -15.99
C LYS A 156 -0.48 -4.62 -16.19
N ASP A 157 0.36 -4.12 -17.09
CA ASP A 157 1.71 -4.67 -17.34
C ASP A 157 2.59 -4.53 -16.08
N CYS A 158 2.57 -3.36 -15.44
CA CYS A 158 3.29 -3.11 -14.20
C CYS A 158 2.83 -4.04 -13.06
N ILE A 159 1.53 -4.25 -12.89
CA ILE A 159 0.98 -5.19 -11.89
C ILE A 159 1.52 -6.60 -12.11
N LEU A 160 1.46 -7.11 -13.35
CA LEU A 160 1.95 -8.46 -13.64
C LEU A 160 3.44 -8.61 -13.33
N LYS A 161 4.25 -7.63 -13.70
CA LYS A 161 5.70 -7.64 -13.44
C LYS A 161 6.02 -7.54 -11.96
N LEU A 162 5.34 -6.64 -11.24
CA LEU A 162 5.48 -6.46 -9.81
C LEU A 162 5.19 -7.77 -9.06
N TYR A 163 4.03 -8.37 -9.28
CA TYR A 163 3.65 -9.60 -8.60
C TYR A 163 4.55 -10.81 -8.98
N ARG A 164 5.03 -10.89 -10.20
CA ARG A 164 5.96 -11.95 -10.65
C ARG A 164 7.34 -11.83 -10.03
N SER A 165 7.81 -10.61 -9.76
CA SER A 165 9.07 -10.38 -9.03
C SER A 165 8.94 -10.66 -7.53
N ALA A 166 7.72 -10.76 -7.00
CA ALA A 166 7.43 -10.75 -5.57
C ALA A 166 6.89 -12.09 -5.05
N THR A 167 7.13 -13.20 -5.74
CA THR A 167 6.62 -14.52 -5.31
C THR A 167 7.07 -14.91 -3.91
N GLU A 168 8.28 -14.51 -3.50
CA GLU A 168 8.89 -14.83 -2.19
C GLU A 168 9.11 -13.57 -1.32
N VAL A 169 8.49 -12.43 -1.64
CA VAL A 169 8.74 -11.13 -1.00
C VAL A 169 8.62 -11.16 0.52
N PHE A 170 7.67 -11.91 1.04
CA PHE A 170 7.42 -12.02 2.47
C PHE A 170 8.60 -12.67 3.21
N LYS A 171 9.21 -13.70 2.64
CA LYS A 171 10.42 -14.35 3.20
C LYS A 171 11.67 -13.51 2.96
N GLU A 172 11.78 -12.89 1.78
CA GLU A 172 12.96 -12.12 1.41
C GLU A 172 13.10 -10.84 2.22
N TRP A 173 11.99 -10.16 2.54
CA TRP A 173 12.01 -8.87 3.23
C TRP A 173 11.82 -8.96 4.75
N GLN A 174 11.35 -10.11 5.27
CA GLN A 174 11.13 -10.26 6.72
C GLN A 174 12.40 -10.02 7.56
N PRO A 175 13.58 -10.59 7.23
CA PRO A 175 14.76 -10.42 8.07
C PRO A 175 15.13 -8.95 8.31
N ASP A 176 14.96 -8.09 7.31
CA ASP A 176 15.21 -6.66 7.44
C ASP A 176 14.13 -5.97 8.29
N SER A 177 12.86 -6.42 8.17
CA SER A 177 11.73 -5.85 8.91
C SER A 177 11.77 -6.14 10.42
N GLU A 178 12.56 -7.10 10.87
CA GLU A 178 12.77 -7.42 12.29
C GLU A 178 13.55 -6.32 13.03
N ASN A 179 14.23 -5.45 12.31
CA ASN A 179 15.07 -4.38 12.88
C ASN A 179 14.40 -3.00 12.82
N ILE A 180 13.11 -2.91 12.57
CA ILE A 180 12.39 -1.64 12.55
C ILE A 180 12.33 -1.07 13.98
N ASP A 181 12.94 0.10 14.17
CA ASP A 181 13.01 0.82 15.45
C ASP A 181 12.25 2.16 15.45
N ARG A 182 11.68 2.55 14.30
CA ARG A 182 10.94 3.79 14.16
C ARG A 182 9.50 3.64 14.67
N PRO A 183 8.93 4.70 15.28
CA PRO A 183 7.54 4.67 15.72
C PRO A 183 6.59 4.28 14.61
N GLY A 184 5.72 3.30 14.87
CA GLY A 184 4.79 2.74 13.90
C GLY A 184 3.34 2.74 14.35
N LEU A 185 2.44 2.91 13.37
CA LEU A 185 1.00 2.72 13.51
C LEU A 185 0.52 1.76 12.42
N MET A 186 -0.25 0.75 12.79
CA MET A 186 -0.93 -0.12 11.85
C MET A 186 -2.43 0.16 11.93
N ILE A 187 -3.08 0.44 10.79
CA ILE A 187 -4.52 0.66 10.67
C ILE A 187 -5.09 -0.48 9.83
N TRP A 188 -6.02 -1.24 10.38
CA TRP A 188 -6.48 -2.47 9.76
C TRP A 188 -7.98 -2.59 9.70
N GLY A 189 -8.49 -3.10 8.57
CA GLY A 189 -9.86 -3.58 8.49
C GLY A 189 -9.98 -4.98 9.07
N GLY A 190 -10.87 -5.18 10.04
CA GLY A 190 -11.10 -6.49 10.67
C GLY A 190 -11.67 -7.54 9.72
N LYS A 191 -12.18 -7.11 8.55
CA LYS A 191 -12.75 -7.96 7.49
C LYS A 191 -11.91 -7.99 6.23
N ASP A 192 -10.61 -7.61 6.30
CA ASP A 192 -9.72 -7.63 5.15
C ASP A 192 -9.58 -9.05 4.58
N PRO A 193 -10.02 -9.31 3.33
CA PRO A 193 -9.97 -10.64 2.74
C PRO A 193 -8.62 -10.95 2.10
N TYR A 194 -7.73 -9.96 1.94
CA TYR A 194 -6.46 -10.09 1.23
C TYR A 194 -5.29 -10.28 2.18
N MET A 195 -5.32 -9.57 3.31
CA MET A 195 -4.29 -9.65 4.34
C MET A 195 -4.93 -9.86 5.72
N PRO A 196 -5.03 -11.11 6.18
CA PRO A 196 -5.63 -11.46 7.46
C PRO A 196 -5.02 -10.69 8.63
N ILE A 197 -5.88 -10.24 9.55
CA ILE A 197 -5.50 -9.42 10.71
C ILE A 197 -4.45 -10.08 11.61
N ASP A 198 -4.35 -11.39 11.63
CA ASP A 198 -3.35 -12.12 12.42
C ASP A 198 -1.91 -11.70 12.05
N PHE A 199 -1.66 -11.36 10.78
CA PHE A 199 -0.36 -10.84 10.35
C PHE A 199 -0.10 -9.41 10.83
N ALA A 200 -1.16 -8.60 10.97
CA ALA A 200 -1.03 -7.29 11.59
C ALA A 200 -0.64 -7.42 13.07
N HIS A 201 -1.25 -8.35 13.80
CA HIS A 201 -0.88 -8.61 15.20
C HIS A 201 0.58 -9.08 15.34
N LYS A 202 1.01 -10.04 14.52
CA LYS A 202 2.39 -10.53 14.52
C LYS A 202 3.40 -9.42 14.22
N MET A 203 3.12 -8.61 13.20
CA MET A 203 4.02 -7.52 12.82
C MET A 203 4.03 -6.40 13.88
N ALA A 204 2.88 -6.05 14.46
CA ALA A 204 2.79 -5.07 15.55
C ALA A 204 3.59 -5.54 16.79
N GLU A 205 3.48 -6.81 17.17
CA GLU A 205 4.27 -7.39 18.27
C GLU A 205 5.77 -7.32 17.98
N ARG A 206 6.20 -7.68 16.75
CA ARG A 206 7.60 -7.70 16.34
C ARG A 206 8.23 -6.31 16.27
N THR A 207 7.49 -5.31 15.80
CA THR A 207 7.99 -3.95 15.58
C THR A 207 7.68 -2.98 16.73
N GLY A 208 6.84 -3.36 17.69
CA GLY A 208 6.33 -2.46 18.71
C GLY A 208 5.36 -1.40 18.20
N ALA A 209 4.85 -1.53 16.98
CA ALA A 209 3.89 -0.60 16.40
C ALA A 209 2.54 -0.66 17.14
N ARG A 210 1.83 0.47 17.19
CA ARG A 210 0.44 0.49 17.63
C ARG A 210 -0.44 -0.15 16.57
N LEU A 211 -1.46 -0.91 16.98
CA LEU A 211 -2.45 -1.47 16.08
C LEU A 211 -3.83 -0.89 16.38
N LEU A 212 -4.45 -0.28 15.37
CA LEU A 212 -5.83 0.15 15.35
C LEU A 212 -6.62 -0.74 14.39
N VAL A 213 -7.70 -1.35 14.89
CA VAL A 213 -8.56 -2.22 14.09
C VAL A 213 -9.94 -1.59 13.94
N PHE A 214 -10.40 -1.47 12.70
CA PHE A 214 -11.79 -1.16 12.37
C PHE A 214 -12.52 -2.47 12.10
N GLU A 215 -13.23 -2.99 13.08
CA GLU A 215 -13.87 -4.32 13.06
C GLU A 215 -14.89 -4.50 11.92
N ASP A 216 -15.50 -3.40 11.47
CA ASP A 216 -16.52 -3.36 10.43
C ASP A 216 -15.99 -2.97 9.03
N SER A 217 -14.69 -2.62 8.92
CA SER A 217 -14.02 -2.25 7.68
C SER A 217 -13.36 -3.44 6.99
N SER A 218 -13.22 -3.37 5.68
CA SER A 218 -12.49 -4.32 4.86
C SER A 218 -11.08 -3.81 4.51
N HIS A 219 -10.57 -4.15 3.35
CA HIS A 219 -9.23 -3.79 2.90
C HIS A 219 -9.05 -2.27 2.70
N TRP A 220 -10.05 -1.59 2.13
CA TRP A 220 -9.97 -0.16 1.78
C TRP A 220 -10.34 0.77 2.93
N TRP A 221 -9.74 0.56 4.11
CA TRP A 221 -9.94 1.41 5.29
C TRP A 221 -9.75 2.93 5.01
N PRO A 222 -8.88 3.39 4.06
CA PRO A 222 -8.78 4.83 3.78
C PRO A 222 -10.05 5.42 3.17
N LEU A 223 -10.81 4.59 2.46
CA LEU A 223 -12.07 4.97 1.83
C LEU A 223 -13.29 4.70 2.72
N GLU A 224 -13.24 3.63 3.50
CA GLU A 224 -14.36 3.21 4.36
C GLU A 224 -14.42 3.97 5.68
N LYS A 225 -13.26 4.38 6.23
CA LYS A 225 -13.11 5.04 7.54
C LYS A 225 -12.20 6.29 7.44
N PRO A 226 -12.46 7.21 6.51
CA PRO A 226 -11.52 8.30 6.21
C PRO A 226 -11.31 9.26 7.39
N ALA A 227 -12.37 9.66 8.09
CA ALA A 227 -12.29 10.60 9.20
C ALA A 227 -11.61 9.98 10.43
N GLU A 228 -11.98 8.74 10.76
CA GLU A 228 -11.41 7.99 11.89
C GLU A 228 -9.92 7.69 11.64
N SER A 229 -9.56 7.34 10.41
CA SER A 229 -8.17 7.11 10.01
C SER A 229 -7.32 8.38 10.09
N ALA A 230 -7.86 9.51 9.65
CA ALA A 230 -7.19 10.80 9.75
C ALA A 230 -6.99 11.22 11.22
N SER A 231 -7.98 10.98 12.10
CA SER A 231 -7.86 11.23 13.54
C SER A 231 -6.76 10.37 14.16
N ALA A 232 -6.73 9.07 13.83
CA ALA A 232 -5.72 8.15 14.34
C ALA A 232 -4.31 8.55 13.91
N LEU A 233 -4.12 8.96 12.65
CA LEU A 233 -2.84 9.48 12.14
C LEU A 233 -2.43 10.77 12.88
N ALA A 234 -3.36 11.71 13.08
CA ALA A 234 -3.08 12.97 13.78
C ALA A 234 -2.66 12.73 15.25
N GLU A 235 -3.37 11.85 15.96
CA GLU A 235 -3.04 11.45 17.32
C GLU A 235 -1.68 10.75 17.41
N PHE A 236 -1.39 9.87 16.45
CA PHE A 236 -0.12 9.19 16.37
C PHE A 236 1.03 10.18 16.15
N TRP A 237 0.93 11.05 15.15
CA TRP A 237 1.98 12.04 14.85
C TRP A 237 2.22 13.04 15.98
N ALA A 238 1.19 13.36 16.76
CA ALA A 238 1.34 14.21 17.94
C ALA A 238 2.08 13.52 19.10
N SER A 239 2.23 12.20 19.05
CA SER A 239 2.84 11.40 20.12
C SER A 239 4.31 11.01 19.88
N VAL A 240 4.86 11.32 18.68
CA VAL A 240 6.21 10.91 18.23
C VAL A 240 7.08 12.09 17.79
#